data_af5f07368e0c3a703798bea942759e67
#
_entry.id   af5f07368e0c3a703798bea942759e67
#
_cell.length_a   1.000
_cell.length_b   1.000
_cell.length_c   1.000
_cell.angle_alpha   90.00
_cell.angle_beta   90.00
_cell.angle_gamma   90.00
#
_symmetry.space_group_name_H-M   'P 1'
#
loop_
_entity.id
_entity.type
_entity.pdbx_description
1 polymer ?
#
loop_
_entity_poly.entity_id
_entity_poly.type
_entity_poly.pdbx_seq_one_letter_code
_entity_poly.pdbx_strand_id
1 'polypeptide(L)'
;MSFNSPAAAVGCYSTGEEIANSVTHGVAALLSIAGLVVMLSMMPVTAGAATITAAAVFGASMIFLYTASTLYHAIPNLRVKRILQVLDHSAIYVMIAGSYTPFCLVTLKGTTGTMLCIAVWSIALAGIILQPVLMKRAEWLNCLLYLLLGWCVVLVFEPLMAALPSAGIWLLAASFTRSASFSISGSGSRTTTPSGISSCWAVLRSSSSRFSSTCFPRAPPE
;
A
#
# COMPACT_ATOMS: atom_id res chain seq x y z
N MET A 1 36.00 2.15 -12.66
CA MET A 1 35.13 1.96 -11.49
C MET A 1 34.01 2.96 -11.59
N SER A 2 32.85 2.56 -12.12
CA SER A 2 31.69 3.43 -12.35
C SER A 2 30.96 3.63 -11.02
N PHE A 3 31.00 4.85 -10.50
CA PHE A 3 30.20 5.24 -9.34
C PHE A 3 28.72 5.21 -9.75
N ASN A 4 27.97 4.25 -9.18
CA ASN A 4 26.50 4.24 -9.26
C ASN A 4 25.96 5.59 -8.83
N SER A 5 25.42 6.35 -9.76
CA SER A 5 24.80 7.65 -9.49
C SER A 5 23.64 7.46 -8.49
N PRO A 6 23.64 8.19 -7.38
CA PRO A 6 22.59 8.05 -6.36
C PRO A 6 21.19 8.47 -6.83
N ALA A 7 21.07 9.08 -8.01
CA ALA A 7 19.81 9.50 -8.60
C ALA A 7 18.98 8.35 -9.22
N ALA A 8 19.61 7.21 -9.54
CA ALA A 8 18.95 6.10 -10.22
C ALA A 8 18.00 5.27 -9.32
N ALA A 9 17.97 5.53 -8.01
CA ALA A 9 17.19 4.76 -7.03
C ALA A 9 15.94 5.47 -6.51
N VAL A 10 15.68 6.71 -6.93
CA VAL A 10 14.50 7.49 -6.53
C VAL A 10 13.60 7.62 -7.74
N GLY A 11 12.32 7.27 -7.64
CA GLY A 11 11.38 7.25 -8.76
C GLY A 11 11.45 8.52 -9.62
N CYS A 12 11.48 8.34 -10.94
CA CYS A 12 11.57 9.43 -11.91
C CYS A 12 10.20 10.04 -12.19
N TYR A 13 9.67 10.78 -11.22
CA TYR A 13 8.43 11.55 -11.39
C TYR A 13 8.75 12.96 -11.90
N SER A 14 7.90 13.49 -12.77
CA SER A 14 7.93 14.92 -13.12
C SER A 14 7.48 15.76 -11.91
N THR A 15 7.90 17.02 -11.87
CA THR A 15 7.48 17.95 -10.79
C THR A 15 5.95 18.04 -10.68
N GLY A 16 5.24 17.99 -11.81
CA GLY A 16 3.77 18.00 -11.82
C GLY A 16 3.16 16.75 -11.18
N GLU A 17 3.73 15.57 -11.45
CA GLU A 17 3.30 14.31 -10.82
C GLU A 17 3.58 14.31 -9.32
N GLU A 18 4.74 14.81 -8.88
CA GLU A 18 5.08 14.92 -7.46
C GLU A 18 4.09 15.84 -6.72
N ILE A 19 3.76 17.00 -7.30
CA ILE A 19 2.78 17.93 -6.72
C ILE A 19 1.40 17.27 -6.67
N ALA A 20 0.95 16.65 -7.76
CA ALA A 20 -0.36 16.01 -7.83
C ALA A 20 -0.48 14.88 -6.79
N ASN A 21 0.53 14.02 -6.68
CA ASN A 21 0.56 12.92 -5.71
C ASN A 21 0.59 13.47 -4.26
N SER A 22 1.44 14.47 -3.99
CA SER A 22 1.52 15.07 -2.67
C SER A 22 0.18 15.70 -2.25
N VAL A 23 -0.49 16.43 -3.12
CA VAL A 23 -1.78 17.07 -2.82
C VAL A 23 -2.89 16.03 -2.65
N THR A 24 -3.01 15.07 -3.56
CA THR A 24 -4.07 14.06 -3.48
C THR A 24 -3.93 13.16 -2.25
N HIS A 25 -2.70 12.74 -1.91
CA HIS A 25 -2.46 11.95 -0.71
C HIS A 25 -2.57 12.79 0.56
N GLY A 26 -2.20 14.06 0.53
CA GLY A 26 -2.41 14.98 1.65
C GLY A 26 -3.89 15.17 1.99
N VAL A 27 -4.74 15.36 0.98
CA VAL A 27 -6.20 15.38 1.16
C VAL A 27 -6.70 14.05 1.69
N ALA A 28 -6.21 12.92 1.16
CA ALA A 28 -6.59 11.60 1.64
C ALA A 28 -6.17 11.35 3.10
N ALA A 29 -5.03 11.88 3.54
CA ALA A 29 -4.60 11.82 4.95
C ALA A 29 -5.58 12.57 5.87
N LEU A 30 -5.96 13.79 5.49
CA LEU A 30 -6.95 14.57 6.25
C LEU A 30 -8.32 13.88 6.31
N LEU A 31 -8.78 13.33 5.19
CA LEU A 31 -10.02 12.55 5.14
C LEU A 31 -9.94 11.27 5.98
N SER A 32 -8.76 10.64 6.06
CA SER A 32 -8.54 9.46 6.91
C SER A 32 -8.61 9.81 8.39
N ILE A 33 -8.09 10.97 8.80
CA ILE A 33 -8.21 11.47 10.17
C ILE A 33 -9.68 11.74 10.50
N ALA A 34 -10.37 12.48 9.65
CA ALA A 34 -11.80 12.75 9.83
C ALA A 34 -12.62 11.46 9.88
N GLY A 35 -12.34 10.51 8.98
CA GLY A 35 -13.00 9.21 8.94
C GLY A 35 -12.77 8.39 10.21
N LEU A 36 -11.55 8.38 10.75
CA LEU A 36 -11.25 7.71 12.02
C LEU A 36 -12.01 8.34 13.19
N VAL A 37 -12.03 9.67 13.27
CA VAL A 37 -12.78 10.41 14.30
C VAL A 37 -14.27 10.09 14.22
N VAL A 38 -14.87 10.16 13.03
CA VAL A 38 -16.28 9.82 12.82
C VAL A 38 -16.54 8.36 13.20
N MET A 39 -15.70 7.43 12.75
CA MET A 39 -15.88 6.00 13.05
C MET A 39 -15.85 5.73 14.55
N LEU A 40 -14.94 6.35 15.30
CA LEU A 40 -14.85 6.18 16.75
C LEU A 40 -15.99 6.90 17.49
N SER A 41 -16.41 8.08 17.03
CA SER A 41 -17.50 8.85 17.65
C SER A 41 -18.88 8.23 17.45
N MET A 42 -19.08 7.52 16.34
CA MET A 42 -20.34 6.82 16.04
C MET A 42 -20.44 5.42 16.66
N MET A 43 -19.38 4.96 17.34
CA MET A 43 -19.43 3.67 18.03
C MET A 43 -20.39 3.73 19.23
N PRO A 44 -21.20 2.68 19.42
CA PRO A 44 -22.03 2.59 20.62
C PRO A 44 -21.14 2.52 21.87
N VAL A 45 -21.61 3.10 22.98
CA VAL A 45 -20.89 3.11 24.27
C VAL A 45 -20.57 1.68 24.77
N THR A 46 -21.37 0.71 24.31
CA THR A 46 -21.21 -0.72 24.61
C THR A 46 -20.20 -1.43 23.68
N ALA A 47 -19.54 -0.70 22.78
CA ALA A 47 -18.55 -1.30 21.87
C ALA A 47 -17.43 -1.96 22.68
N GLY A 48 -17.17 -3.22 22.39
CA GLY A 48 -16.09 -3.96 23.05
C GLY A 48 -14.71 -3.47 22.62
N ALA A 49 -13.70 -3.70 23.45
CA ALA A 49 -12.33 -3.31 23.20
C ALA A 49 -11.80 -3.79 21.83
N ALA A 50 -12.18 -4.99 21.40
CA ALA A 50 -11.79 -5.53 20.09
C ALA A 50 -12.29 -4.65 18.92
N THR A 51 -13.52 -4.14 18.99
CA THR A 51 -14.10 -3.26 17.97
C THR A 51 -13.38 -1.92 17.91
N ILE A 52 -13.11 -1.33 19.08
CA ILE A 52 -12.40 -0.05 19.18
C ILE A 52 -10.97 -0.20 18.65
N THR A 53 -10.26 -1.26 19.06
CA THR A 53 -8.89 -1.56 18.59
C THR A 53 -8.88 -1.78 17.08
N ALA A 54 -9.81 -2.54 16.54
CA ALA A 54 -9.92 -2.81 15.12
C ALA A 54 -10.08 -1.51 14.30
N ALA A 55 -10.97 -0.64 14.71
CA ALA A 55 -11.20 0.65 14.07
C ALA A 55 -9.98 1.58 14.19
N ALA A 56 -9.37 1.63 15.37
CA ALA A 56 -8.17 2.45 15.60
C ALA A 56 -6.99 1.99 14.75
N VAL A 57 -6.73 0.68 14.66
CA VAL A 57 -5.65 0.12 13.85
C VAL A 57 -5.89 0.37 12.36
N PHE A 58 -7.11 0.14 11.88
CA PHE A 58 -7.46 0.41 10.48
C PHE A 58 -7.30 1.90 10.13
N GLY A 59 -7.89 2.81 10.91
CA GLY A 59 -7.79 4.23 10.67
C GLY A 59 -6.36 4.76 10.79
N ALA A 60 -5.59 4.29 11.77
CA ALA A 60 -4.19 4.66 11.94
C ALA A 60 -3.33 4.17 10.75
N SER A 61 -3.60 2.97 10.21
CA SER A 61 -2.88 2.47 9.03
C SER A 61 -3.16 3.29 7.77
N MET A 62 -4.40 3.78 7.59
CA MET A 62 -4.75 4.71 6.49
C MET A 62 -4.02 6.05 6.64
N ILE A 63 -4.06 6.64 7.84
CA ILE A 63 -3.38 7.91 8.13
C ILE A 63 -1.88 7.76 7.87
N PHE A 64 -1.28 6.68 8.35
CA PHE A 64 0.14 6.39 8.15
C PHE A 64 0.50 6.28 6.68
N LEU A 65 -0.25 5.49 5.88
CA LEU A 65 -0.02 5.32 4.46
C LEU A 65 -0.05 6.66 3.71
N TYR A 66 -1.14 7.42 3.86
CA TYR A 66 -1.30 8.65 3.11
C TYR A 66 -0.33 9.75 3.57
N THR A 67 0.02 9.79 4.86
CA THR A 67 1.02 10.74 5.38
C THR A 67 2.42 10.40 4.86
N ALA A 68 2.83 9.13 4.91
CA ALA A 68 4.11 8.68 4.39
C ALA A 68 4.26 9.01 2.91
N SER A 69 3.22 8.74 2.12
CA SER A 69 3.18 9.02 0.69
C SER A 69 3.22 10.53 0.39
N THR A 70 2.45 11.33 1.14
CA THR A 70 2.48 12.79 1.01
C THR A 70 3.89 13.34 1.24
N LEU A 71 4.55 12.91 2.31
CA LEU A 71 5.90 13.35 2.64
C LEU A 71 6.92 12.89 1.59
N TYR A 72 6.80 11.67 1.08
CA TYR A 72 7.66 11.15 0.03
C TYR A 72 7.61 12.01 -1.23
N HIS A 73 6.41 12.42 -1.66
CA HIS A 73 6.22 13.24 -2.84
C HIS A 73 6.51 14.74 -2.60
N ALA A 74 6.27 15.26 -1.38
CA ALA A 74 6.46 16.67 -1.07
C ALA A 74 7.93 17.08 -0.89
N ILE A 75 8.80 16.17 -0.43
CA ILE A 75 10.16 16.52 -0.03
C ILE A 75 11.15 16.30 -1.19
N PRO A 76 11.80 17.36 -1.72
CA PRO A 76 12.71 17.23 -2.86
C PRO A 76 14.12 16.75 -2.48
N ASN A 77 14.49 16.74 -1.19
CA ASN A 77 15.81 16.34 -0.74
C ASN A 77 16.06 14.84 -0.98
N LEU A 78 16.99 14.50 -1.86
CA LEU A 78 17.25 13.12 -2.31
C LEU A 78 17.65 12.15 -1.18
N ARG A 79 18.30 12.62 -0.12
CA ARG A 79 18.66 11.75 1.02
C ARG A 79 17.44 11.38 1.84
N VAL A 80 16.62 12.37 2.16
CA VAL A 80 15.36 12.19 2.89
C VAL A 80 14.38 11.41 2.04
N LYS A 81 14.27 11.72 0.76
CA LYS A 81 13.36 11.06 -0.19
C LYS A 81 13.58 9.55 -0.28
N ARG A 82 14.83 9.07 -0.20
CA ARG A 82 15.11 7.62 -0.16
C ARG A 82 14.56 6.94 1.10
N ILE A 83 14.66 7.60 2.25
CA ILE A 83 14.11 7.06 3.50
C ILE A 83 12.59 7.06 3.42
N LEU A 84 12.01 8.16 2.95
CA LEU A 84 10.56 8.29 2.78
C LEU A 84 10.00 7.31 1.74
N GLN A 85 10.76 6.97 0.70
CA GLN A 85 10.38 5.95 -0.27
C GLN A 85 10.25 4.57 0.38
N VAL A 86 11.20 4.20 1.23
CA VAL A 86 11.12 2.94 2.00
C VAL A 86 9.91 2.97 2.93
N LEU A 87 9.66 4.10 3.58
CA LEU A 87 8.53 4.27 4.49
C LEU A 87 7.18 4.20 3.76
N ASP A 88 7.05 4.88 2.63
CA ASP A 88 5.86 4.87 1.77
C ASP A 88 5.50 3.45 1.31
N HIS A 89 6.48 2.72 0.78
CA HIS A 89 6.26 1.33 0.36
C HIS A 89 6.00 0.39 1.55
N SER A 90 6.65 0.61 2.70
CA SER A 90 6.39 -0.15 3.92
C SER A 90 4.99 0.10 4.48
N ALA A 91 4.46 1.31 4.31
CA ALA A 91 3.12 1.67 4.74
C ALA A 91 2.02 0.87 4.01
N ILE A 92 2.30 0.36 2.81
CA ILE A 92 1.37 -0.52 2.07
C ILE A 92 1.15 -1.83 2.84
N TYR A 93 2.22 -2.45 3.38
CA TYR A 93 2.09 -3.65 4.21
C TYR A 93 1.26 -3.39 5.46
N VAL A 94 1.51 -2.25 6.13
CA VAL A 94 0.74 -1.83 7.31
C VAL A 94 -0.72 -1.62 6.96
N MET A 95 -1.01 -1.01 5.82
CA MET A 95 -2.38 -0.77 5.36
C MET A 95 -3.11 -2.07 5.05
N ILE A 96 -2.45 -3.02 4.37
CA ILE A 96 -3.06 -4.33 4.09
C ILE A 96 -3.35 -5.05 5.40
N ALA A 97 -2.37 -5.19 6.30
CA ALA A 97 -2.58 -5.84 7.59
C ALA A 97 -3.62 -5.12 8.46
N GLY A 98 -3.61 -3.80 8.46
CA GLY A 98 -4.59 -2.97 9.15
C GLY A 98 -6.01 -3.18 8.64
N SER A 99 -6.20 -3.38 7.34
CA SER A 99 -7.51 -3.65 6.74
C SER A 99 -8.06 -5.03 7.10
N TYR A 100 -7.19 -6.01 7.37
CA TYR A 100 -7.61 -7.33 7.87
C TYR A 100 -8.04 -7.30 9.34
N THR A 101 -7.50 -6.38 10.13
CA THR A 101 -7.71 -6.35 11.59
C THR A 101 -9.19 -6.31 12.00
N PRO A 102 -10.08 -5.49 11.40
CA PRO A 102 -11.50 -5.52 11.70
C PRO A 102 -12.16 -6.88 11.43
N PHE A 103 -11.81 -7.52 10.33
CA PHE A 103 -12.36 -8.84 9.99
C PHE A 103 -11.88 -9.91 10.97
N CYS A 104 -10.60 -9.87 11.35
CA CYS A 104 -10.02 -10.82 12.28
C CYS A 104 -10.59 -10.70 13.70
N LEU A 105 -10.74 -9.47 14.21
CA LEU A 105 -11.11 -9.24 15.60
C LEU A 105 -12.62 -9.15 15.81
N VAL A 106 -13.38 -8.69 14.81
CA VAL A 106 -14.82 -8.40 14.97
C VAL A 106 -15.67 -9.41 14.23
N THR A 107 -15.33 -9.75 12.99
CA THR A 107 -16.16 -10.61 12.14
C THR A 107 -15.89 -12.10 12.37
N LEU A 108 -14.65 -12.55 12.21
CA LEU A 108 -14.29 -13.97 12.28
C LEU A 108 -14.26 -14.49 13.72
N LYS A 109 -13.88 -13.66 14.69
CA LYS A 109 -13.75 -14.01 16.12
C LYS A 109 -13.09 -15.37 16.40
N GLY A 110 -12.69 -15.61 17.64
CA GLY A 110 -12.10 -16.89 18.06
C GLY A 110 -10.78 -17.23 17.40
N THR A 111 -10.45 -18.52 17.33
CA THR A 111 -9.13 -19.03 16.91
C THR A 111 -8.83 -18.70 15.46
N THR A 112 -9.79 -18.84 14.53
CA THR A 112 -9.59 -18.57 13.10
C THR A 112 -9.23 -17.11 12.86
N GLY A 113 -9.97 -16.16 13.45
CA GLY A 113 -9.66 -14.73 13.34
C GLY A 113 -8.30 -14.38 13.93
N THR A 114 -7.98 -14.93 15.10
CA THR A 114 -6.68 -14.69 15.76
C THR A 114 -5.51 -15.24 14.92
N MET A 115 -5.63 -16.46 14.41
CA MET A 115 -4.60 -17.08 13.57
C MET A 115 -4.36 -16.29 12.28
N LEU A 116 -5.44 -15.87 11.61
CA LEU A 116 -5.33 -15.03 10.42
C LEU A 116 -4.66 -13.68 10.75
N CYS A 117 -5.04 -13.05 11.85
CA CYS A 117 -4.45 -11.78 12.27
C CYS A 117 -2.93 -11.92 12.49
N ILE A 118 -2.50 -12.94 13.24
CA ILE A 118 -1.08 -13.22 13.48
C ILE A 118 -0.35 -13.48 12.16
N ALA A 119 -0.90 -14.30 11.27
CA ALA A 119 -0.29 -14.62 9.99
C ALA A 119 -0.09 -13.38 9.13
N VAL A 120 -1.15 -12.57 8.95
CA VAL A 120 -1.12 -11.37 8.10
C VAL A 120 -0.13 -10.32 8.65
N TRP A 121 -0.15 -10.06 9.96
CA TRP A 121 0.78 -9.13 10.58
C TRP A 121 2.23 -9.64 10.57
N SER A 122 2.46 -10.94 10.71
CA SER A 122 3.80 -11.54 10.61
C SER A 122 4.37 -11.40 9.20
N ILE A 123 3.56 -11.67 8.16
CA ILE A 123 3.97 -11.50 6.76
C ILE A 123 4.21 -10.02 6.45
N ALA A 124 3.34 -9.12 6.92
CA ALA A 124 3.50 -7.68 6.74
C ALA A 124 4.81 -7.18 7.39
N LEU A 125 5.11 -7.61 8.61
CA LEU A 125 6.33 -7.25 9.31
C LEU A 125 7.58 -7.77 8.58
N ALA A 126 7.55 -9.01 8.10
CA ALA A 126 8.63 -9.56 7.29
C ALA A 126 8.83 -8.74 6.00
N GLY A 127 7.75 -8.35 5.32
CA GLY A 127 7.78 -7.49 4.13
C GLY A 127 8.41 -6.12 4.43
N ILE A 128 8.05 -5.49 5.55
CA ILE A 128 8.62 -4.20 5.99
C ILE A 128 10.13 -4.33 6.24
N ILE A 129 10.56 -5.38 6.93
CA ILE A 129 11.99 -5.62 7.22
C ILE A 129 12.78 -5.85 5.93
N LEU A 130 12.21 -6.58 4.98
CA LEU A 130 12.83 -6.89 3.70
C LEU A 130 12.74 -5.74 2.69
N GLN A 131 11.87 -4.74 2.90
CA GLN A 131 11.60 -3.64 1.98
C GLN A 131 12.87 -2.97 1.41
N PRO A 132 13.88 -2.58 2.20
CA PRO A 132 15.08 -1.93 1.67
C PRO A 132 15.89 -2.81 0.72
N VAL A 133 15.79 -4.13 0.85
CA VAL A 133 16.47 -5.11 0.00
C VAL A 133 15.65 -5.36 -1.27
N LEU A 134 14.34 -5.52 -1.14
CA LEU A 134 13.41 -5.77 -2.24
C LEU A 134 13.41 -4.62 -3.25
N MET A 135 13.38 -3.38 -2.78
CA MET A 135 13.45 -2.19 -3.63
C MET A 135 14.73 -2.12 -4.48
N LYS A 136 15.83 -2.68 -3.99
CA LYS A 136 17.12 -2.64 -4.70
C LYS A 136 17.30 -3.79 -5.68
N ARG A 137 16.70 -4.93 -5.41
CA ARG A 137 16.99 -6.19 -6.11
C ARG A 137 15.82 -6.75 -6.91
N ALA A 138 14.59 -6.51 -6.48
CA ALA A 138 13.43 -7.18 -7.04
C ALA A 138 12.12 -6.43 -6.75
N GLU A 139 11.89 -5.29 -7.39
CA GLU A 139 10.64 -4.52 -7.22
C GLU A 139 9.38 -5.34 -7.55
N TRP A 140 9.46 -6.21 -8.56
CA TRP A 140 8.37 -7.11 -8.94
C TRP A 140 7.98 -8.07 -7.81
N LEU A 141 8.96 -8.51 -6.99
CA LEU A 141 8.71 -9.39 -5.84
C LEU A 141 7.92 -8.65 -4.76
N ASN A 142 8.15 -7.36 -4.62
CA ASN A 142 7.39 -6.51 -3.70
C ASN A 142 5.90 -6.46 -4.07
N CYS A 143 5.60 -6.23 -5.36
CA CYS A 143 4.23 -6.28 -5.88
C CYS A 143 3.59 -7.66 -5.68
N LEU A 144 4.36 -8.73 -5.88
CA LEU A 144 3.88 -10.10 -5.65
C LEU A 144 3.55 -10.34 -4.17
N LEU A 145 4.39 -9.86 -3.26
CA LEU A 145 4.15 -9.98 -1.82
C LEU A 145 2.90 -9.20 -1.38
N TYR A 146 2.68 -7.98 -1.89
CA TYR A 146 1.44 -7.24 -1.64
C TYR A 146 0.21 -8.00 -2.14
N LEU A 147 0.30 -8.58 -3.33
CA LEU A 147 -0.77 -9.36 -3.91
C LEU A 147 -1.06 -10.62 -3.07
N LEU A 148 -0.03 -11.39 -2.73
CA LEU A 148 -0.17 -12.59 -1.90
C LEU A 148 -0.76 -12.25 -0.53
N LEU A 149 -0.28 -11.17 0.11
CA LEU A 149 -0.81 -10.73 1.40
C LEU A 149 -2.29 -10.32 1.28
N GLY A 150 -2.65 -9.60 0.22
CA GLY A 150 -4.04 -9.25 -0.05
C GLY A 150 -4.92 -10.48 -0.33
N TRP A 151 -4.39 -11.53 -0.94
CA TRP A 151 -5.15 -12.76 -1.27
C TRP A 151 -5.30 -13.73 -0.08
N CYS A 152 -4.68 -13.47 1.06
CA CYS A 152 -4.88 -14.29 2.28
C CYS A 152 -6.36 -14.40 2.70
N VAL A 153 -7.21 -13.46 2.29
CA VAL A 153 -8.66 -13.53 2.53
C VAL A 153 -9.32 -14.77 1.94
N VAL A 154 -8.76 -15.31 0.84
CA VAL A 154 -9.30 -16.51 0.18
C VAL A 154 -9.20 -17.73 1.09
N LEU A 155 -8.20 -17.80 1.97
CA LEU A 155 -8.01 -18.90 2.93
C LEU A 155 -9.15 -19.00 3.95
N VAL A 156 -9.86 -17.91 4.18
CA VAL A 156 -10.97 -17.81 5.15
C VAL A 156 -12.25 -17.33 4.49
N PHE A 157 -12.37 -17.55 3.18
CA PHE A 157 -13.50 -17.03 2.39
C PHE A 157 -14.85 -17.54 2.89
N GLU A 158 -14.98 -18.85 3.11
CA GLU A 158 -16.24 -19.45 3.58
C GLU A 158 -16.69 -18.89 4.95
N PRO A 159 -15.88 -18.95 6.02
CA PRO A 159 -16.28 -18.41 7.30
C PRO A 159 -16.51 -16.89 7.26
N LEU A 160 -15.79 -16.18 6.40
CA LEU A 160 -15.96 -14.75 6.22
C LEU A 160 -17.31 -14.43 5.56
N MET A 161 -17.69 -15.15 4.51
CA MET A 161 -18.97 -14.97 3.83
C MET A 161 -20.16 -15.33 4.72
N ALA A 162 -20.03 -16.35 5.55
CA ALA A 162 -21.06 -16.73 6.51
C ALA A 162 -21.25 -15.68 7.61
N ALA A 163 -20.19 -14.97 7.98
CA ALA A 163 -20.21 -13.97 9.05
C ALA A 163 -20.57 -12.55 8.60
N LEU A 164 -20.44 -12.25 7.30
CA LEU A 164 -20.68 -10.91 6.75
C LEU A 164 -22.14 -10.75 6.29
N PRO A 165 -22.86 -9.70 6.74
CA PRO A 165 -24.08 -9.26 6.09
C PRO A 165 -23.75 -8.90 4.62
N SER A 166 -24.74 -9.03 3.72
CA SER A 166 -24.58 -8.76 2.28
C SER A 166 -23.90 -7.42 1.94
N ALA A 167 -24.10 -6.38 2.74
CA ALA A 167 -23.42 -5.11 2.61
C ALA A 167 -21.90 -5.17 2.89
N GLY A 168 -21.45 -6.08 3.76
CA GLY A 168 -20.04 -6.23 4.12
C GLY A 168 -19.19 -6.79 2.98
N ILE A 169 -19.80 -7.57 2.07
CA ILE A 169 -19.14 -8.13 0.88
C ILE A 169 -18.70 -7.02 -0.06
N TRP A 170 -19.53 -6.00 -0.26
CA TRP A 170 -19.20 -4.85 -1.10
C TRP A 170 -18.09 -3.98 -0.50
N LEU A 171 -18.06 -3.82 0.83
CA LEU A 171 -16.99 -3.12 1.52
C LEU A 171 -15.66 -3.87 1.41
N LEU A 172 -15.68 -5.19 1.50
CA LEU A 172 -14.51 -6.04 1.31
C LEU A 172 -13.97 -5.92 -0.12
N ALA A 173 -14.83 -6.04 -1.12
CA ALA A 173 -14.48 -5.91 -2.52
C ALA A 173 -13.90 -4.52 -2.83
N ALA A 174 -14.50 -3.45 -2.29
CA ALA A 174 -14.01 -2.09 -2.45
C ALA A 174 -12.63 -1.87 -1.82
N SER A 175 -12.38 -2.42 -0.64
CA SER A 175 -11.07 -2.34 0.03
C SER A 175 -9.99 -3.08 -0.76
N PHE A 176 -10.33 -4.24 -1.31
CA PHE A 176 -9.44 -5.07 -2.10
C PHE A 176 -9.04 -4.41 -3.42
N THR A 177 -10.01 -3.86 -4.15
CA THR A 177 -9.78 -3.13 -5.42
C THR A 177 -8.92 -1.88 -5.20
N ARG A 178 -9.10 -1.16 -4.11
CA ARG A 178 -8.32 0.05 -3.80
C ARG A 178 -6.87 -0.28 -3.47
N SER A 179 -6.60 -1.33 -2.71
CA SER A 179 -5.24 -1.77 -2.38
C SER A 179 -4.48 -2.25 -3.62
N ALA A 180 -5.14 -3.00 -4.51
CA ALA A 180 -4.56 -3.45 -5.77
C ALA A 180 -4.28 -2.29 -6.74
N SER A 181 -5.19 -1.32 -6.86
CA SER A 181 -5.03 -0.15 -7.73
C SER A 181 -3.89 0.76 -7.25
N PHE A 182 -3.70 0.89 -5.94
CA PHE A 182 -2.63 1.69 -5.36
C PHE A 182 -1.24 1.08 -5.59
N SER A 183 -1.10 -0.25 -5.47
CA SER A 183 0.14 -0.97 -5.78
C SER A 183 0.57 -0.82 -7.24
N ILE A 184 -0.38 -0.69 -8.15
CA ILE A 184 -0.11 -0.60 -9.60
C ILE A 184 0.20 0.84 -10.01
N SER A 185 -0.39 1.84 -9.37
CA SER A 185 -0.17 3.27 -9.69
C SER A 185 1.18 3.77 -9.21
N GLY A 186 1.76 3.17 -8.17
CA GLY A 186 3.10 3.50 -7.65
C GLY A 186 4.25 2.99 -8.52
N SER A 187 4.01 2.04 -9.42
CA SER A 187 5.00 1.55 -10.39
C SER A 187 4.85 2.31 -11.70
N GLY A 188 5.58 3.43 -11.83
CA GLY A 188 5.53 4.38 -12.94
C GLY A 188 5.45 3.79 -14.34
N SER A 189 4.27 3.50 -14.81
CA SER A 189 3.95 3.17 -16.19
C SER A 189 3.09 4.26 -16.78
N ARG A 190 3.68 5.03 -17.69
CA ARG A 190 2.96 5.97 -18.56
C ARG A 190 2.01 5.20 -19.48
N THR A 191 0.80 4.95 -19.04
CA THR A 191 -0.33 4.72 -19.97
C THR A 191 -1.63 5.02 -19.25
N THR A 192 -2.26 6.10 -19.65
CA THR A 192 -3.64 6.48 -19.38
C THR A 192 -4.59 5.46 -20.00
N THR A 193 -5.00 4.43 -19.27
CA THR A 193 -6.20 3.65 -19.59
C THR A 193 -6.76 2.95 -18.34
N PRO A 194 -8.08 2.91 -18.16
CA PRO A 194 -8.73 2.54 -16.90
C PRO A 194 -8.96 1.03 -16.74
N SER A 195 -7.96 0.18 -17.00
CA SER A 195 -8.08 -1.26 -16.78
C SER A 195 -6.87 -1.80 -16.02
N GLY A 196 -6.93 -1.68 -14.67
CA GLY A 196 -5.83 -2.04 -13.76
C GLY A 196 -5.37 -3.50 -13.77
N ILE A 197 -6.06 -4.42 -14.46
CA ILE A 197 -5.68 -5.83 -14.56
C ILE A 197 -4.68 -6.07 -15.69
N SER A 198 -4.75 -5.32 -16.79
CA SER A 198 -3.82 -5.41 -17.92
C SER A 198 -2.43 -4.88 -17.60
N SER A 199 -2.28 -3.98 -16.64
CA SER A 199 -1.00 -3.37 -16.27
C SER A 199 -0.07 -4.32 -15.52
N CYS A 200 -0.59 -5.23 -14.71
CA CYS A 200 0.21 -6.22 -13.99
C CYS A 200 0.88 -7.23 -14.96
N TRP A 201 0.19 -7.62 -16.01
CA TRP A 201 0.72 -8.48 -17.08
C TRP A 201 1.73 -7.75 -17.98
N ALA A 202 1.58 -6.44 -18.16
CA ALA A 202 2.54 -5.63 -18.91
C ALA A 202 3.87 -5.46 -18.16
N VAL A 203 3.84 -5.30 -16.83
CA VAL A 203 5.04 -5.23 -15.99
C VAL A 203 5.81 -6.55 -16.00
N LEU A 204 5.14 -7.69 -15.94
CA LEU A 204 5.78 -9.00 -16.04
C LEU A 204 6.44 -9.25 -17.41
N ARG A 205 5.91 -8.65 -18.48
CA ARG A 205 6.47 -8.78 -19.85
C ARG A 205 7.56 -7.76 -20.18
N SER A 206 7.57 -6.59 -19.54
CA SER A 206 8.49 -5.49 -19.89
C SER A 206 9.75 -5.44 -19.03
N SER A 207 9.83 -6.23 -17.97
CA SER A 207 10.94 -6.25 -17.01
C SER A 207 12.30 -6.68 -17.63
N SER A 208 12.30 -7.22 -18.86
CA SER A 208 13.51 -7.78 -19.47
C SER A 208 14.28 -6.83 -20.38
N SER A 209 13.74 -5.70 -20.84
CA SER A 209 14.43 -4.98 -21.92
C SER A 209 14.34 -3.44 -21.96
N ARG A 210 13.71 -2.75 -21.01
CA ARG A 210 13.51 -1.30 -21.12
C ARG A 210 13.88 -0.44 -19.92
N PHE A 211 14.56 -0.94 -18.94
CA PHE A 211 14.98 -0.15 -17.77
C PHE A 211 16.20 0.77 -18.05
N SER A 212 16.80 0.67 -19.25
CA SER A 212 18.10 1.30 -19.52
C SER A 212 18.05 2.64 -20.28
N SER A 213 16.93 3.07 -20.85
CA SER A 213 17.01 4.12 -21.87
C SER A 213 16.26 5.44 -21.63
N THR A 214 15.48 5.59 -20.57
CA THR A 214 14.62 6.78 -20.41
C THR A 214 14.90 7.69 -19.22
N CYS A 215 15.75 7.29 -18.28
CA CYS A 215 16.13 8.13 -17.13
C CYS A 215 17.50 8.81 -17.24
N PHE A 216 18.20 8.71 -18.36
CA PHE A 216 19.43 9.45 -18.58
C PHE A 216 19.19 10.60 -19.58
N PRO A 217 19.31 11.86 -19.17
CA PRO A 217 19.54 12.93 -20.14
C PRO A 217 20.91 12.67 -20.80
N ARG A 218 20.93 12.57 -22.14
CA ARG A 218 22.16 12.56 -22.88
C ARG A 218 22.91 13.86 -22.57
N ALA A 219 24.18 13.75 -22.21
CA ALA A 219 25.08 14.90 -22.16
C ALA A 219 25.07 15.61 -23.52
N PRO A 220 25.12 16.96 -23.56
CA PRO A 220 25.26 17.69 -24.83
C PRO A 220 26.56 17.25 -25.51
N PRO A 221 26.60 17.17 -26.86
CA PRO A 221 27.81 16.94 -27.58
C PRO A 221 28.77 18.10 -27.34
N GLU A 222 30.06 17.80 -27.16
CA GLU A 222 31.16 18.75 -27.11
C GLU A 222 31.33 19.48 -28.44
#